data_12dac91494337824a1b10781c2c9c4b1
#
_entry.id   12dac91494337824a1b10781c2c9c4b1
#
_cell.length_a   1.000
_cell.length_b   1.000
_cell.length_c   1.000
_cell.angle_alpha   90.00
_cell.angle_beta   90.00
_cell.angle_gamma   90.00
#
_symmetry.space_group_name_H-M   'P 1'
#
loop_
_entity.id
_entity.type
_entity.pdbx_description
1 polymer ?
#
loop_
_entity_poly.entity_id
_entity_poly.type
_entity_poly.pdbx_seq_one_letter_code
_entity_poly.pdbx_strand_id
1 'polypeptide(L)'
;MNPYTILNQGNGILFVETTKKMNLSSLVLCAIESAARVYPDRPVVFFLKGLNDITTEEEENRIRKYFPTLSSYKNIYFFPLRMEELFMYTPLVSWYKKVHPKWERFWTHVSSDACRFAMMWKYGGIYMDTDIISLHPVPTNNFIAAESSAFTSSSVFGLSPFHSLTWEFMQNFVENYRGNYWGYQGPRLFTRVMHRLCGNLEFKSVDDNVTCGDVSYLHPERFYPIVSSAWKTYFEVWKNLPTFNRSYGLHFWNYMNKERETMVPESSTLAEHLYQQHCPLTYGSIQKNKPPPQ
;
A
#
# COMPACT_ATOMS: atom_id res chain seq x y z
N MET A 1 -17.31 10.76 -11.48
CA MET A 1 -16.17 11.53 -10.90
C MET A 1 -14.88 10.98 -11.51
N ASN A 2 -13.87 11.81 -11.81
CA ASN A 2 -12.62 11.40 -12.44
C ASN A 2 -11.49 11.41 -11.38
N PRO A 3 -10.62 10.37 -11.29
CA PRO A 3 -9.51 10.37 -10.35
C PRO A 3 -8.56 11.57 -10.49
N TYR A 4 -8.37 12.09 -11.70
CA TYR A 4 -7.56 13.31 -11.90
C TYR A 4 -8.11 14.54 -11.18
N THR A 5 -9.43 14.68 -11.05
CA THR A 5 -10.02 15.80 -10.32
C THR A 5 -9.74 15.74 -8.83
N ILE A 6 -9.74 14.53 -8.27
CA ILE A 6 -9.49 14.30 -6.83
C ILE A 6 -8.00 14.36 -6.51
N LEU A 7 -7.15 13.90 -7.43
CA LEU A 7 -5.70 13.74 -7.21
C LEU A 7 -4.85 14.86 -7.83
N ASN A 8 -5.45 15.95 -8.29
CA ASN A 8 -4.80 17.03 -9.03
C ASN A 8 -3.69 17.77 -8.25
N GLN A 9 -3.70 17.68 -6.92
CA GLN A 9 -2.69 18.31 -6.06
C GLN A 9 -1.46 17.44 -5.81
N GLY A 10 -1.42 16.20 -6.31
CA GLY A 10 -0.31 15.27 -6.08
C GLY A 10 -0.12 14.86 -4.62
N ASN A 11 -1.16 14.93 -3.81
CA ASN A 11 -1.12 14.68 -2.35
C ASN A 11 -1.99 13.48 -1.92
N GLY A 12 -2.51 12.68 -2.84
CA GLY A 12 -3.34 11.52 -2.55
C GLY A 12 -2.61 10.41 -1.79
N ILE A 13 -3.36 9.60 -1.05
CA ILE A 13 -2.91 8.32 -0.51
C ILE A 13 -3.53 7.23 -1.40
N LEU A 14 -2.70 6.42 -2.05
CA LEU A 14 -3.12 5.53 -3.12
C LEU A 14 -3.02 4.07 -2.70
N PHE A 15 -4.11 3.33 -2.89
CA PHE A 15 -4.20 1.89 -2.72
C PHE A 15 -4.69 1.22 -4.00
N VAL A 16 -4.33 -0.05 -4.21
CA VAL A 16 -4.76 -0.81 -5.39
C VAL A 16 -5.14 -2.24 -5.05
N GLU A 17 -6.24 -2.72 -5.64
CA GLU A 17 -6.61 -4.13 -5.68
C GLU A 17 -6.65 -4.58 -7.16
N THR A 18 -5.72 -5.46 -7.54
CA THR A 18 -5.54 -5.92 -8.91
C THR A 18 -6.29 -7.20 -9.25
N THR A 19 -6.95 -7.81 -8.26
CA THR A 19 -7.89 -8.92 -8.48
C THR A 19 -9.32 -8.39 -8.68
N LYS A 20 -10.23 -9.27 -9.09
CA LYS A 20 -11.67 -8.90 -9.19
C LYS A 20 -12.44 -9.03 -7.87
N LYS A 21 -11.75 -9.29 -6.76
CA LYS A 21 -12.39 -9.49 -5.46
C LYS A 21 -12.97 -8.16 -4.95
N MET A 22 -14.24 -8.20 -4.54
CA MET A 22 -14.93 -7.10 -3.87
C MET A 22 -15.14 -7.37 -2.38
N ASN A 23 -15.06 -8.65 -1.96
CA ASN A 23 -15.03 -9.00 -0.54
C ASN A 23 -13.60 -8.95 -0.04
N LEU A 24 -13.27 -7.85 0.62
CA LEU A 24 -11.93 -7.55 1.10
C LEU A 24 -11.72 -8.06 2.52
N SER A 25 -10.49 -8.42 2.87
CA SER A 25 -10.15 -8.79 4.23
C SER A 25 -10.23 -7.59 5.19
N SER A 26 -10.41 -7.87 6.47
CA SER A 26 -10.41 -6.83 7.50
C SER A 26 -9.10 -6.03 7.54
N LEU A 27 -7.98 -6.65 7.19
CA LEU A 27 -6.69 -5.96 7.11
C LEU A 27 -6.68 -4.89 6.02
N VAL A 28 -7.22 -5.18 4.84
CA VAL A 28 -7.37 -4.20 3.76
C VAL A 28 -8.25 -3.03 4.20
N LEU A 29 -9.38 -3.32 4.84
CA LEU A 29 -10.28 -2.27 5.36
C LEU A 29 -9.59 -1.42 6.43
N CYS A 30 -8.86 -2.05 7.35
CA CYS A 30 -8.11 -1.35 8.39
C CYS A 30 -6.97 -0.49 7.81
N ALA A 31 -6.23 -0.98 6.81
CA ALA A 31 -5.18 -0.21 6.15
C ALA A 31 -5.72 1.10 5.54
N ILE A 32 -6.85 1.03 4.83
CA ILE A 32 -7.48 2.20 4.20
C ILE A 32 -8.08 3.13 5.25
N GLU A 33 -8.78 2.58 6.25
CA GLU A 33 -9.35 3.36 7.35
C GLU A 33 -8.28 4.11 8.13
N SER A 34 -7.19 3.43 8.52
CA SER A 34 -6.09 4.06 9.26
C SER A 34 -5.44 5.19 8.46
N ALA A 35 -5.25 5.01 7.15
CA ALA A 35 -4.74 6.07 6.28
C ALA A 35 -5.70 7.27 6.22
N ALA A 36 -7.01 7.05 6.10
CA ALA A 36 -7.99 8.13 6.07
C ALA A 36 -8.02 8.94 7.38
N ARG A 37 -7.75 8.30 8.51
CA ARG A 37 -7.67 8.94 9.83
C ARG A 37 -6.38 9.71 10.06
N VAL A 38 -5.26 9.16 9.57
CA VAL A 38 -3.92 9.82 9.68
C VAL A 38 -3.79 11.00 8.73
N TYR A 39 -4.49 10.96 7.60
CA TYR A 39 -4.43 12.00 6.56
C TYR A 39 -5.83 12.61 6.28
N PRO A 40 -6.50 13.24 7.26
CA PRO A 40 -7.91 13.66 7.14
C PRO A 40 -8.14 14.70 6.03
N ASP A 41 -7.12 15.51 5.71
CA ASP A 41 -7.17 16.57 4.70
C ASP A 41 -6.64 16.14 3.32
N ARG A 42 -6.31 14.85 3.15
CA ARG A 42 -5.81 14.29 1.89
C ARG A 42 -6.79 13.26 1.36
N PRO A 43 -7.00 13.18 0.03
CA PRO A 43 -7.81 12.13 -0.55
C PRO A 43 -7.12 10.77 -0.39
N VAL A 44 -7.85 9.80 0.12
CA VAL A 44 -7.46 8.39 0.16
C VAL A 44 -8.20 7.68 -0.95
N VAL A 45 -7.47 7.20 -1.94
CA VAL A 45 -8.05 6.66 -3.16
C VAL A 45 -7.74 5.19 -3.29
N PHE A 46 -8.80 4.40 -3.44
CA PHE A 46 -8.68 2.96 -3.65
C PHE A 46 -9.12 2.58 -5.06
N PHE A 47 -8.17 2.12 -5.86
CA PHE A 47 -8.40 1.61 -7.21
C PHE A 47 -8.70 0.11 -7.17
N LEU A 48 -9.85 -0.29 -7.70
CA LEU A 48 -10.38 -1.66 -7.64
C LEU A 48 -10.63 -2.20 -9.06
N LYS A 49 -9.97 -3.30 -9.42
CA LYS A 49 -10.19 -3.97 -10.70
C LYS A 49 -11.57 -4.61 -10.82
N GLY A 50 -12.17 -5.02 -9.70
CA GLY A 50 -13.51 -5.59 -9.66
C GLY A 50 -14.62 -4.57 -9.78
N LEU A 51 -14.31 -3.28 -9.69
CA LEU A 51 -15.28 -2.20 -9.77
C LEU A 51 -15.58 -1.84 -11.23
N ASN A 52 -16.86 -1.70 -11.55
CA ASN A 52 -17.33 -1.15 -12.82
C ASN A 52 -17.25 0.38 -12.82
N ASP A 53 -17.42 1.00 -14.00
CA ASP A 53 -17.49 2.45 -14.09
C ASP A 53 -18.65 3.00 -13.28
N ILE A 54 -18.40 4.10 -12.58
CA ILE A 54 -19.39 4.77 -11.73
C ILE A 54 -19.93 5.94 -12.52
N THR A 55 -21.07 5.74 -13.15
CA THR A 55 -21.73 6.74 -14.01
C THR A 55 -23.03 7.25 -13.40
N THR A 56 -23.58 6.52 -12.43
CA THR A 56 -24.86 6.84 -11.79
C THR A 56 -24.76 6.88 -10.28
N GLU A 57 -25.67 7.59 -9.63
CA GLU A 57 -25.81 7.63 -8.18
C GLU A 57 -26.13 6.24 -7.59
N GLU A 58 -26.85 5.41 -8.35
CA GLU A 58 -27.16 4.03 -7.93
C GLU A 58 -25.90 3.17 -7.83
N GLU A 59 -24.97 3.31 -8.78
CA GLU A 59 -23.68 2.62 -8.75
C GLU A 59 -22.80 3.11 -7.59
N GLU A 60 -22.79 4.41 -7.31
CA GLU A 60 -22.12 4.97 -6.13
C GLU A 60 -22.69 4.41 -4.83
N ASN A 61 -24.03 4.38 -4.71
CA ASN A 61 -24.70 3.81 -3.55
C ASN A 61 -24.45 2.31 -3.38
N ARG A 62 -24.26 1.57 -4.48
CA ARG A 62 -23.86 0.15 -4.44
C ARG A 62 -22.48 -0.03 -3.83
N ILE A 63 -21.52 0.82 -4.20
CA ILE A 63 -20.15 0.79 -3.62
C ILE A 63 -20.19 1.06 -2.13
N ARG A 64 -20.97 2.04 -1.70
CA ARG A 64 -21.17 2.36 -0.28
C ARG A 64 -21.73 1.16 0.51
N LYS A 65 -22.53 0.31 -0.12
CA LYS A 65 -23.02 -0.93 0.48
C LYS A 65 -21.94 -2.03 0.56
N TYR A 66 -21.00 -2.08 -0.40
CA TYR A 66 -19.88 -3.01 -0.32
C TYR A 66 -18.90 -2.66 0.80
N PHE A 67 -18.67 -1.36 1.04
CA PHE A 67 -17.68 -0.87 1.99
C PHE A 67 -18.30 0.13 2.98
N PRO A 68 -19.26 -0.31 3.81
CA PRO A 68 -20.02 0.60 4.68
C PRO A 68 -19.13 1.34 5.68
N THR A 69 -18.11 0.69 6.25
CA THR A 69 -17.16 1.31 7.17
C THR A 69 -16.32 2.39 6.50
N LEU A 70 -15.74 2.08 5.32
CA LEU A 70 -14.90 3.03 4.58
C LEU A 70 -15.72 4.20 4.02
N SER A 71 -16.96 3.96 3.62
CA SER A 71 -17.85 4.98 3.09
C SER A 71 -18.32 6.01 4.13
N SER A 72 -18.02 5.77 5.41
CA SER A 72 -18.24 6.75 6.48
C SER A 72 -17.22 7.87 6.49
N TYR A 73 -16.09 7.69 5.81
CA TYR A 73 -15.03 8.69 5.70
C TYR A 73 -15.22 9.56 4.45
N LYS A 74 -15.27 10.88 4.62
CA LYS A 74 -15.49 11.83 3.51
C LYS A 74 -14.30 11.95 2.55
N ASN A 75 -13.11 11.58 2.99
CA ASN A 75 -11.87 11.64 2.22
C ASN A 75 -11.51 10.31 1.54
N ILE A 76 -12.36 9.26 1.62
CA ILE A 76 -12.15 8.01 0.90
C ILE A 76 -12.94 8.01 -0.41
N TYR A 77 -12.25 7.66 -1.49
CA TYR A 77 -12.78 7.59 -2.84
C TYR A 77 -12.46 6.23 -3.46
N PHE A 78 -13.43 5.70 -4.23
CA PHE A 78 -13.29 4.41 -4.94
C PHE A 78 -13.30 4.67 -6.45
N PHE A 79 -12.34 4.08 -7.15
CA PHE A 79 -12.28 4.17 -8.60
C PHE A 79 -12.05 2.79 -9.24
N PRO A 80 -12.61 2.55 -10.44
CA PRO A 80 -12.30 1.37 -11.20
C PRO A 80 -10.83 1.38 -11.63
N LEU A 81 -10.14 0.25 -11.47
CA LEU A 81 -8.79 0.07 -11.99
C LEU A 81 -8.86 -0.38 -13.45
N ARG A 82 -8.45 0.48 -14.36
CA ARG A 82 -8.32 0.20 -15.80
C ARG A 82 -6.84 0.20 -16.16
N MET A 83 -6.21 -0.99 -16.15
CA MET A 83 -4.75 -1.11 -16.36
C MET A 83 -4.31 -0.60 -17.73
N GLU A 84 -5.12 -0.83 -18.77
CA GLU A 84 -4.83 -0.35 -20.13
C GLU A 84 -4.72 1.17 -20.18
N GLU A 85 -5.68 1.88 -19.58
CA GLU A 85 -5.68 3.34 -19.48
C GLU A 85 -4.59 3.85 -18.53
N LEU A 86 -4.38 3.13 -17.41
CA LEU A 86 -3.36 3.49 -16.43
C LEU A 86 -1.95 3.46 -17.03
N PHE A 87 -1.66 2.46 -17.88
CA PHE A 87 -0.33 2.30 -18.48
C PHE A 87 -0.09 3.14 -19.73
N MET A 88 -1.13 3.75 -20.32
CA MET A 88 -0.96 4.64 -21.48
C MET A 88 0.03 5.76 -21.18
N TYR A 89 0.89 6.04 -22.18
CA TYR A 89 1.97 7.05 -22.11
C TYR A 89 3.04 6.75 -21.04
N THR A 90 3.21 5.48 -20.66
CA THR A 90 4.29 5.02 -19.80
C THR A 90 5.07 3.88 -20.46
N PRO A 91 6.31 3.59 -20.02
CA PRO A 91 7.05 2.42 -20.50
C PRO A 91 6.30 1.10 -20.36
N LEU A 92 5.41 0.99 -19.35
CA LEU A 92 4.67 -0.22 -19.01
C LEU A 92 3.69 -0.66 -20.10
N VAL A 93 3.26 0.23 -21.02
CA VAL A 93 2.33 -0.13 -22.09
C VAL A 93 2.90 -1.21 -23.01
N SER A 94 4.20 -1.18 -23.30
CA SER A 94 4.86 -2.16 -24.16
C SER A 94 4.94 -3.55 -23.52
N TRP A 95 5.19 -3.59 -22.21
CA TRP A 95 5.14 -4.81 -21.41
C TRP A 95 3.72 -5.36 -21.32
N TYR A 96 2.74 -4.53 -20.99
CA TYR A 96 1.35 -4.95 -20.79
C TYR A 96 0.73 -5.56 -22.05
N LYS A 97 1.10 -5.07 -23.23
CA LYS A 97 0.67 -5.63 -24.53
C LYS A 97 1.26 -7.01 -24.84
N LYS A 98 2.39 -7.37 -24.24
CA LYS A 98 3.11 -8.62 -24.49
C LYS A 98 2.91 -9.68 -23.42
N VAL A 99 2.61 -9.26 -22.18
CA VAL A 99 2.48 -10.18 -21.06
C VAL A 99 1.18 -10.98 -21.17
N HIS A 100 1.26 -12.25 -20.79
CA HIS A 100 0.09 -13.14 -20.74
C HIS A 100 -0.25 -13.45 -19.27
N PRO A 101 -1.23 -12.79 -18.66
CA PRO A 101 -1.57 -12.91 -17.24
C PRO A 101 -1.76 -14.35 -16.74
N LYS A 102 -2.29 -15.24 -17.60
CA LYS A 102 -2.54 -16.66 -17.25
C LYS A 102 -1.25 -17.49 -17.11
N TRP A 103 -0.14 -17.03 -17.69
CA TRP A 103 1.15 -17.73 -17.65
C TRP A 103 2.10 -17.13 -16.60
N GLU A 104 1.74 -15.99 -16.01
CA GLU A 104 2.51 -15.33 -14.98
C GLU A 104 2.20 -15.92 -13.60
N ARG A 105 3.16 -16.65 -13.04
CA ARG A 105 3.03 -17.28 -11.71
C ARG A 105 2.65 -16.29 -10.61
N PHE A 106 3.18 -15.07 -10.68
CA PHE A 106 2.98 -14.03 -9.66
C PHE A 106 2.20 -12.83 -10.20
N TRP A 107 1.24 -13.07 -11.12
CA TRP A 107 0.51 -12.01 -11.80
C TRP A 107 -0.06 -10.95 -10.86
N THR A 108 -0.68 -11.34 -9.74
CA THR A 108 -1.27 -10.40 -8.79
C THR A 108 -0.22 -9.43 -8.25
N HIS A 109 0.98 -9.93 -7.88
CA HIS A 109 2.07 -9.08 -7.37
C HIS A 109 2.68 -8.22 -8.47
N VAL A 110 2.99 -8.82 -9.61
CA VAL A 110 3.60 -8.13 -10.76
C VAL A 110 2.68 -7.03 -11.28
N SER A 111 1.39 -7.29 -11.41
CA SER A 111 0.43 -6.28 -11.86
C SER A 111 0.23 -5.16 -10.83
N SER A 112 0.29 -5.48 -9.53
CA SER A 112 0.29 -4.49 -8.46
C SER A 112 1.54 -3.61 -8.51
N ASP A 113 2.73 -4.20 -8.70
CA ASP A 113 3.99 -3.46 -8.86
C ASP A 113 3.94 -2.51 -10.07
N ALA A 114 3.41 -2.95 -11.21
CA ALA A 114 3.23 -2.09 -12.39
C ALA A 114 2.24 -0.95 -12.10
N CYS A 115 1.09 -1.25 -11.47
CA CYS A 115 0.07 -0.26 -11.15
C CYS A 115 0.58 0.82 -10.20
N ARG A 116 1.31 0.47 -9.12
CA ARG A 116 1.85 1.45 -8.17
C ARG A 116 2.79 2.46 -8.83
N PHE A 117 3.62 2.02 -9.78
CA PHE A 117 4.48 2.93 -10.52
C PHE A 117 3.69 3.85 -11.44
N ALA A 118 2.76 3.32 -12.22
CA ALA A 118 1.95 4.13 -13.14
C ALA A 118 1.05 5.12 -12.40
N MET A 119 0.45 4.73 -11.27
CA MET A 119 -0.34 5.61 -10.42
C MET A 119 0.54 6.73 -9.86
N MET A 120 1.71 6.39 -9.33
CA MET A 120 2.64 7.36 -8.77
C MET A 120 3.16 8.33 -9.83
N TRP A 121 3.45 7.86 -11.04
CA TRP A 121 3.81 8.72 -12.16
C TRP A 121 2.71 9.72 -12.50
N LYS A 122 1.46 9.24 -12.61
CA LYS A 122 0.33 10.08 -13.06
C LYS A 122 -0.22 11.01 -11.98
N TYR A 123 -0.30 10.52 -10.75
CA TYR A 123 -1.02 11.21 -9.68
C TYR A 123 -0.11 11.73 -8.58
N GLY A 124 1.08 11.17 -8.41
CA GLY A 124 1.92 11.44 -7.25
C GLY A 124 1.25 11.07 -5.92
N GLY A 125 1.79 11.57 -4.83
CA GLY A 125 1.26 11.34 -3.49
C GLY A 125 2.01 10.24 -2.75
N ILE A 126 1.32 9.40 -2.00
CA ILE A 126 1.88 8.26 -1.27
C ILE A 126 1.15 7.00 -1.70
N TYR A 127 1.89 6.01 -2.20
CA TYR A 127 1.39 4.66 -2.39
C TYR A 127 1.59 3.84 -1.12
N MET A 128 0.60 3.04 -0.77
CA MET A 128 0.67 2.07 0.32
C MET A 128 0.08 0.73 -0.11
N ASP A 129 0.73 -0.37 0.27
CA ASP A 129 0.13 -1.70 0.18
C ASP A 129 -1.03 -1.84 1.18
N THR A 130 -2.01 -2.68 0.83
CA THR A 130 -3.25 -2.88 1.61
C THR A 130 -3.05 -3.67 2.91
N ASP A 131 -1.84 -3.91 3.32
CA ASP A 131 -1.44 -4.52 4.60
C ASP A 131 -0.53 -3.60 5.45
N ILE A 132 -0.60 -2.29 5.21
CA ILE A 132 0.06 -1.26 6.03
C ILE A 132 -1.00 -0.52 6.87
N ILE A 133 -0.90 -0.61 8.18
CA ILE A 133 -1.68 0.21 9.11
C ILE A 133 -0.92 1.51 9.35
N SER A 134 -1.53 2.65 9.01
CA SER A 134 -0.94 3.99 9.21
C SER A 134 -1.05 4.41 10.68
N LEU A 135 0.03 4.95 11.25
CA LEU A 135 0.11 5.44 12.63
C LEU A 135 0.25 6.94 12.71
N HIS A 136 1.18 7.51 11.95
CA HIS A 136 1.50 8.93 11.92
C HIS A 136 1.73 9.41 10.48
N PRO A 137 1.51 10.70 10.18
CA PRO A 137 1.77 11.22 8.85
C PRO A 137 3.28 11.25 8.55
N VAL A 138 3.64 10.86 7.33
CA VAL A 138 5.01 11.02 6.84
C VAL A 138 5.28 12.51 6.60
N PRO A 139 6.37 13.07 7.14
CA PRO A 139 6.61 14.51 7.11
C PRO A 139 7.17 15.04 5.78
N THR A 140 7.43 14.17 4.80
CA THR A 140 8.00 14.52 3.50
C THR A 140 7.17 13.96 2.35
N ASN A 141 7.17 14.67 1.21
CA ASN A 141 6.41 14.25 0.03
C ASN A 141 7.18 13.25 -0.83
N ASN A 142 8.50 13.46 -1.03
CA ASN A 142 9.34 12.56 -1.81
C ASN A 142 10.12 11.67 -0.84
N PHE A 143 9.77 10.39 -0.79
CA PHE A 143 10.47 9.43 0.04
C PHE A 143 10.39 8.00 -0.50
N ILE A 144 11.40 7.23 -0.17
CA ILE A 144 11.47 5.77 -0.33
C ILE A 144 11.79 5.18 1.04
N ALA A 145 11.22 4.05 1.39
CA ALA A 145 11.46 3.38 2.67
C ALA A 145 12.39 2.17 2.50
N ALA A 146 13.42 2.08 3.33
CA ALA A 146 14.20 0.85 3.47
C ALA A 146 13.37 -0.20 4.21
N GLU A 147 13.44 -1.45 3.76
CA GLU A 147 12.89 -2.61 4.47
C GLU A 147 13.90 -3.18 5.47
N SER A 148 15.16 -3.10 5.09
CA SER A 148 16.32 -3.51 5.90
C SER A 148 17.56 -2.77 5.41
N SER A 149 18.72 -3.03 6.03
CA SER A 149 20.01 -2.51 5.54
C SER A 149 20.36 -2.96 4.11
N ALA A 150 19.77 -4.07 3.62
CA ALA A 150 20.08 -4.65 2.31
C ALA A 150 18.98 -4.43 1.27
N PHE A 151 17.76 -4.07 1.68
CA PHE A 151 16.61 -3.99 0.79
C PHE A 151 15.81 -2.70 0.95
N THR A 152 15.44 -2.13 -0.20
CA THR A 152 14.48 -1.04 -0.32
C THR A 152 13.10 -1.63 -0.56
N SER A 153 12.09 -1.12 0.12
CA SER A 153 10.73 -1.62 -0.03
C SER A 153 9.98 -0.96 -1.19
N SER A 154 9.05 -1.71 -1.77
CA SER A 154 8.07 -1.20 -2.73
C SER A 154 6.67 -1.07 -2.14
N SER A 155 6.47 -1.44 -0.87
CA SER A 155 5.14 -1.47 -0.26
C SER A 155 4.63 -0.10 0.19
N VAL A 156 5.54 0.85 0.40
CA VAL A 156 5.21 2.25 0.70
C VAL A 156 6.29 3.18 0.17
N PHE A 157 5.88 4.20 -0.56
CA PHE A 157 6.74 5.28 -1.03
C PHE A 157 5.89 6.49 -1.46
N GLY A 158 6.49 7.66 -1.45
CA GLY A 158 5.86 8.89 -1.89
C GLY A 158 6.73 9.61 -2.91
N LEU A 159 6.14 10.10 -4.00
CA LEU A 159 6.83 10.90 -5.01
C LEU A 159 5.86 11.92 -5.62
N SER A 160 6.38 13.04 -6.05
CA SER A 160 5.61 14.04 -6.81
C SER A 160 5.13 13.46 -8.15
N PRO A 161 4.04 13.97 -8.73
CA PRO A 161 3.63 13.58 -10.09
C PRO A 161 4.78 13.80 -11.07
N PHE A 162 4.93 12.89 -12.03
CA PHE A 162 5.97 12.94 -13.07
C PHE A 162 7.41 12.97 -12.55
N HIS A 163 7.65 12.45 -11.34
CA HIS A 163 9.00 12.38 -10.78
C HIS A 163 9.90 11.44 -11.59
N SER A 164 11.11 11.87 -11.90
CA SER A 164 12.06 11.11 -12.76
C SER A 164 12.35 9.71 -12.21
N LEU A 165 12.45 9.55 -10.90
CA LEU A 165 12.68 8.24 -10.26
C LEU A 165 11.55 7.25 -10.55
N THR A 166 10.30 7.70 -10.63
CA THR A 166 9.17 6.83 -11.01
C THR A 166 9.31 6.32 -12.44
N TRP A 167 9.79 7.18 -13.33
CA TRP A 167 10.08 6.79 -14.72
C TRP A 167 11.20 5.74 -14.79
N GLU A 168 12.28 5.93 -14.03
CA GLU A 168 13.38 4.96 -13.90
C GLU A 168 12.89 3.60 -13.39
N PHE A 169 11.98 3.58 -12.42
CA PHE A 169 11.36 2.33 -11.96
C PHE A 169 10.59 1.64 -13.09
N MET A 170 9.78 2.36 -13.86
CA MET A 170 9.01 1.78 -14.96
C MET A 170 9.91 1.29 -16.11
N GLN A 171 10.98 2.01 -16.46
CA GLN A 171 11.95 1.57 -17.45
C GLN A 171 12.65 0.30 -17.00
N ASN A 172 13.17 0.28 -15.76
CA ASN A 172 13.84 -0.91 -15.20
C ASN A 172 12.88 -2.10 -15.10
N PHE A 173 11.60 -1.86 -14.82
CA PHE A 173 10.57 -2.90 -14.81
C PHE A 173 10.46 -3.61 -16.15
N VAL A 174 10.42 -2.85 -17.25
CA VAL A 174 10.26 -3.40 -18.60
C VAL A 174 11.54 -4.06 -19.10
N GLU A 175 12.69 -3.38 -18.93
CA GLU A 175 13.99 -3.84 -19.42
C GLU A 175 14.48 -5.11 -18.71
N ASN A 176 14.19 -5.23 -17.41
CA ASN A 176 14.63 -6.34 -16.57
C ASN A 176 13.45 -7.22 -16.11
N TYR A 177 12.43 -7.39 -16.95
CA TYR A 177 11.24 -8.13 -16.59
C TYR A 177 11.50 -9.61 -16.28
N ARG A 178 11.08 -10.06 -15.09
CA ARG A 178 11.17 -11.47 -14.65
C ARG A 178 9.95 -11.85 -13.79
N GLY A 179 8.78 -11.94 -14.42
CA GLY A 179 7.50 -12.19 -13.73
C GLY A 179 7.41 -13.53 -12.99
N ASN A 180 8.31 -14.47 -13.29
CA ASN A 180 8.36 -15.77 -12.63
C ASN A 180 9.14 -15.80 -11.30
N TYR A 181 9.77 -14.67 -10.92
CA TYR A 181 10.51 -14.53 -9.66
C TYR A 181 9.76 -13.58 -8.73
N TRP A 182 9.35 -14.09 -7.57
CA TRP A 182 8.66 -13.27 -6.57
C TRP A 182 9.52 -12.07 -6.11
N GLY A 183 8.86 -10.92 -6.01
CA GLY A 183 9.50 -9.68 -5.54
C GLY A 183 10.52 -9.07 -6.51
N TYR A 184 10.74 -9.66 -7.69
CA TYR A 184 11.76 -9.16 -8.63
C TYR A 184 11.37 -7.81 -9.26
N GLN A 185 10.08 -7.60 -9.50
CA GLN A 185 9.53 -6.38 -10.09
C GLN A 185 9.10 -5.33 -9.05
N GLY A 186 9.11 -5.67 -7.76
CA GLY A 186 8.83 -4.80 -6.63
C GLY A 186 10.11 -4.48 -5.83
N PRO A 187 10.30 -5.05 -4.63
CA PRO A 187 11.39 -4.65 -3.72
C PRO A 187 12.79 -4.84 -4.32
N ARG A 188 13.02 -5.88 -5.10
CA ARG A 188 14.32 -6.06 -5.79
C ARG A 188 14.56 -5.02 -6.88
N LEU A 189 13.52 -4.55 -7.56
CA LEU A 189 13.62 -3.47 -8.53
C LEU A 189 13.95 -2.15 -7.82
N PHE A 190 13.25 -1.81 -6.75
CA PHE A 190 13.57 -0.63 -5.94
C PHE A 190 15.03 -0.66 -5.49
N THR A 191 15.46 -1.77 -4.90
CA THR A 191 16.86 -1.95 -4.46
C THR A 191 17.86 -1.74 -5.59
N ARG A 192 17.63 -2.35 -6.76
CA ARG A 192 18.53 -2.20 -7.92
C ARG A 192 18.64 -0.76 -8.41
N VAL A 193 17.49 -0.08 -8.54
CA VAL A 193 17.44 1.30 -9.06
C VAL A 193 18.05 2.26 -8.05
N MET A 194 17.66 2.16 -6.77
CA MET A 194 18.22 3.00 -5.72
C MET A 194 19.73 2.83 -5.57
N HIS A 195 20.22 1.59 -5.58
CA HIS A 195 21.65 1.32 -5.53
C HIS A 195 22.40 1.89 -6.75
N ARG A 196 21.83 1.78 -7.94
CA ARG A 196 22.43 2.33 -9.18
C ARG A 196 22.52 3.85 -9.14
N LEU A 197 21.47 4.52 -8.66
CA LEU A 197 21.37 5.99 -8.70
C LEU A 197 22.04 6.67 -7.50
N CYS A 198 22.00 6.05 -6.33
CA CYS A 198 22.33 6.65 -5.05
C CYS A 198 23.50 5.95 -4.34
N GLY A 199 23.97 4.82 -4.89
CA GLY A 199 24.98 4.00 -4.21
C GLY A 199 24.43 3.31 -2.97
N ASN A 200 25.31 3.01 -2.02
CA ASN A 200 24.93 2.44 -0.74
C ASN A 200 24.42 3.56 0.17
N LEU A 201 23.14 3.49 0.52
CA LEU A 201 22.52 4.39 1.48
C LEU A 201 22.54 3.70 2.87
N GLU A 202 23.24 4.29 3.82
CA GLU A 202 23.42 3.75 5.16
C GLU A 202 22.85 4.70 6.20
N PHE A 203 22.28 4.12 7.26
CA PHE A 203 21.76 4.85 8.41
C PHE A 203 22.72 4.69 9.60
N LYS A 204 23.02 5.78 10.29
CA LYS A 204 23.72 5.76 11.58
C LYS A 204 22.73 5.64 12.74
N SER A 205 21.52 6.15 12.53
CA SER A 205 20.40 6.10 13.49
C SER A 205 19.06 6.14 12.79
N VAL A 206 17.97 5.88 13.52
CA VAL A 206 16.60 5.97 13.00
C VAL A 206 16.24 7.37 12.52
N ASP A 207 16.81 8.39 13.14
CA ASP A 207 16.50 9.80 12.87
C ASP A 207 17.46 10.45 11.85
N ASP A 208 18.33 9.65 11.22
CA ASP A 208 19.22 10.12 10.17
C ASP A 208 18.42 10.64 8.96
N ASN A 209 18.81 11.80 8.47
CA ASN A 209 18.28 12.38 7.25
C ASN A 209 19.12 11.91 6.04
N VAL A 210 18.87 10.67 5.61
CA VAL A 210 19.51 10.09 4.41
C VAL A 210 18.71 10.51 3.19
N THR A 211 19.38 11.05 2.18
CA THR A 211 18.74 11.53 0.96
C THR A 211 19.44 11.03 -0.30
N CYS A 212 18.68 10.96 -1.37
CA CYS A 212 19.17 10.72 -2.73
C CYS A 212 18.53 11.77 -3.64
N GLY A 213 19.28 12.84 -3.96
CA GLY A 213 18.71 14.01 -4.59
C GLY A 213 17.65 14.67 -3.70
N ASP A 214 16.45 14.85 -4.23
CA ASP A 214 15.28 15.40 -3.53
C ASP A 214 14.41 14.34 -2.83
N VAL A 215 14.86 13.07 -2.80
CA VAL A 215 14.14 11.96 -2.19
C VAL A 215 14.75 11.59 -0.84
N SER A 216 13.94 11.61 0.22
CA SER A 216 14.31 11.12 1.55
C SER A 216 14.32 9.59 1.57
N TYR A 217 15.37 8.99 2.11
CA TYR A 217 15.46 7.55 2.30
C TYR A 217 15.21 7.22 3.77
N LEU A 218 14.07 6.59 4.05
CA LEU A 218 13.58 6.39 5.41
C LEU A 218 14.12 5.09 6.01
N HIS A 219 14.52 5.18 7.28
CA HIS A 219 14.99 4.03 8.07
C HIS A 219 13.93 2.91 8.15
N PRO A 220 14.33 1.62 8.19
CA PRO A 220 13.38 0.50 8.29
C PRO A 220 12.37 0.61 9.44
N GLU A 221 12.76 1.14 10.59
CA GLU A 221 11.86 1.32 11.74
C GLU A 221 10.64 2.19 11.45
N ARG A 222 10.69 2.99 10.36
CA ARG A 222 9.57 3.87 9.99
C ARG A 222 8.33 3.09 9.51
N PHE A 223 8.51 1.88 8.93
CA PHE A 223 7.41 1.04 8.46
C PHE A 223 7.57 -0.45 8.78
N TYR A 224 8.77 -0.88 9.12
CA TYR A 224 9.11 -2.30 9.32
C TYR A 224 9.78 -2.58 10.68
N PRO A 225 9.25 -2.02 11.82
CA PRO A 225 9.83 -2.28 13.14
C PRO A 225 9.71 -3.76 13.52
N ILE A 226 8.71 -4.46 12.98
CA ILE A 226 8.56 -5.91 13.03
C ILE A 226 8.97 -6.47 11.67
N VAL A 227 10.07 -7.20 11.61
CA VAL A 227 10.62 -7.75 10.36
C VAL A 227 9.78 -8.90 9.81
N SER A 228 9.93 -9.22 8.52
CA SER A 228 9.12 -10.25 7.84
C SER A 228 9.18 -11.63 8.49
N SER A 229 10.32 -12.03 9.05
CA SER A 229 10.48 -13.30 9.78
C SER A 229 9.71 -13.36 11.10
N ALA A 230 9.37 -12.20 11.69
CA ALA A 230 8.66 -12.06 12.94
C ALA A 230 7.17 -11.70 12.76
N TRP A 231 6.60 -11.83 11.57
CA TRP A 231 5.23 -11.40 11.26
C TRP A 231 4.15 -11.97 12.19
N LYS A 232 4.35 -13.19 12.73
CA LYS A 232 3.40 -13.85 13.65
C LYS A 232 3.19 -13.07 14.94
N THR A 233 4.16 -12.28 15.35
CA THR A 233 4.07 -11.50 16.60
C THR A 233 2.94 -10.48 16.60
N TYR A 234 2.43 -10.09 15.43
CA TYR A 234 1.19 -9.30 15.35
C TYR A 234 -0.03 -10.04 15.93
N PHE A 235 -0.05 -11.36 15.85
CA PHE A 235 -1.17 -12.21 16.27
C PHE A 235 -0.93 -12.87 17.63
N GLU A 236 0.09 -12.42 18.36
CA GLU A 236 0.43 -12.87 19.71
C GLU A 236 0.00 -11.87 20.79
N VAL A 237 -0.22 -12.36 22.00
CA VAL A 237 -0.50 -11.51 23.18
C VAL A 237 0.83 -11.00 23.72
N TRP A 238 0.96 -9.69 23.83
CA TRP A 238 2.15 -9.04 24.34
C TRP A 238 1.99 -8.65 25.82
N LYS A 239 2.96 -9.01 26.64
CA LYS A 239 2.99 -8.60 28.06
C LYS A 239 3.06 -7.07 28.20
N ASN A 240 3.85 -6.42 27.36
CA ASN A 240 3.98 -4.98 27.27
C ASN A 240 3.81 -4.59 25.78
N LEU A 241 2.78 -3.83 25.47
CA LEU A 241 2.53 -3.36 24.11
C LEU A 241 3.61 -2.37 23.67
N PRO A 242 4.19 -2.54 22.47
CA PRO A 242 5.11 -1.56 21.91
C PRO A 242 4.36 -0.28 21.51
N THR A 243 4.99 0.87 21.65
CA THR A 243 4.38 2.17 21.34
C THR A 243 4.54 2.59 19.88
N PHE A 244 5.52 2.04 19.16
CA PHE A 244 5.85 2.40 17.76
C PHE A 244 6.01 3.91 17.50
N ASN A 245 6.45 4.69 18.48
CA ASN A 245 6.51 6.16 18.42
C ASN A 245 7.38 6.71 17.27
N ARG A 246 8.27 5.88 16.70
CA ARG A 246 9.14 6.25 15.58
C ARG A 246 8.62 5.77 14.23
N SER A 247 7.51 5.02 14.20
CA SER A 247 6.97 4.44 12.99
C SER A 247 5.83 5.30 12.43
N TYR A 248 5.81 5.50 11.12
CA TYR A 248 4.70 6.16 10.40
C TYR A 248 3.60 5.15 10.04
N GLY A 249 3.96 3.88 9.93
CA GLY A 249 3.04 2.79 9.68
C GLY A 249 3.66 1.44 10.01
N LEU A 250 2.84 0.40 9.99
CA LEU A 250 3.25 -0.98 10.29
C LEU A 250 2.86 -1.90 9.15
N HIS A 251 3.85 -2.59 8.56
CA HIS A 251 3.62 -3.57 7.51
C HIS A 251 3.32 -4.94 8.11
N PHE A 252 2.15 -5.50 7.82
CA PHE A 252 1.65 -6.75 8.41
C PHE A 252 2.13 -8.02 7.70
N TRP A 253 2.94 -7.89 6.65
CA TRP A 253 3.54 -9.00 5.92
C TRP A 253 2.53 -10.06 5.45
N ASN A 254 1.38 -9.61 4.94
CA ASN A 254 0.26 -10.50 4.58
C ASN A 254 0.66 -11.62 3.60
N TYR A 255 1.65 -11.38 2.73
CA TYR A 255 2.18 -12.43 1.86
C TYR A 255 2.85 -13.58 2.62
N MET A 256 3.49 -13.30 3.77
CA MET A 256 4.12 -14.30 4.63
C MET A 256 3.09 -15.11 5.42
N ASN A 257 1.91 -14.54 5.65
CA ASN A 257 0.82 -15.14 6.41
C ASN A 257 0.11 -16.27 5.63
N LYS A 258 0.79 -17.39 5.46
CA LYS A 258 0.25 -18.58 4.75
C LYS A 258 -0.83 -19.29 5.57
N GLU A 259 -0.81 -19.12 6.89
CA GLU A 259 -1.77 -19.69 7.82
C GLU A 259 -3.08 -18.91 7.86
N ARG A 260 -3.11 -17.74 7.20
CA ARG A 260 -4.27 -16.83 7.12
C ARG A 260 -4.75 -16.35 8.48
N GLU A 261 -3.80 -16.09 9.38
CA GLU A 261 -4.08 -15.44 10.65
C GLU A 261 -4.81 -14.11 10.42
N THR A 262 -5.80 -13.84 11.23
CA THR A 262 -6.59 -12.61 11.17
C THR A 262 -6.74 -12.03 12.56
N MET A 263 -7.01 -10.73 12.65
CA MET A 263 -7.38 -10.10 13.91
C MET A 263 -8.67 -10.72 14.44
N VAL A 264 -8.63 -11.16 15.68
CA VAL A 264 -9.76 -11.74 16.41
C VAL A 264 -10.15 -10.81 17.56
N PRO A 265 -11.40 -10.36 17.65
CA PRO A 265 -11.86 -9.55 18.80
C PRO A 265 -11.76 -10.30 20.13
N GLU A 266 -11.37 -9.59 21.19
CA GLU A 266 -11.19 -10.11 22.55
C GLU A 266 -10.03 -11.11 22.68
N SER A 267 -9.08 -11.09 21.72
CA SER A 267 -7.89 -11.95 21.73
C SER A 267 -6.74 -11.36 22.54
N SER A 268 -6.80 -10.06 22.84
CA SER A 268 -5.70 -9.29 23.47
C SER A 268 -4.38 -9.34 22.70
N THR A 269 -4.42 -9.68 21.41
CA THR A 269 -3.26 -9.70 20.54
C THR A 269 -2.83 -8.28 20.13
N LEU A 270 -1.58 -8.13 19.70
CA LEU A 270 -1.10 -6.84 19.16
C LEU A 270 -1.99 -6.35 18.01
N ALA A 271 -2.40 -7.25 17.10
CA ALA A 271 -3.29 -6.90 16.00
C ALA A 271 -4.62 -6.32 16.49
N GLU A 272 -5.23 -6.91 17.53
CA GLU A 272 -6.46 -6.37 18.10
C GLU A 272 -6.27 -4.95 18.64
N HIS A 273 -5.23 -4.70 19.42
CA HIS A 273 -4.94 -3.36 19.95
C HIS A 273 -4.72 -2.33 18.82
N LEU A 274 -4.00 -2.71 17.77
CA LEU A 274 -3.77 -1.84 16.61
C LEU A 274 -5.08 -1.52 15.88
N TYR A 275 -5.98 -2.51 15.70
CA TYR A 275 -7.27 -2.28 15.09
C TYR A 275 -8.16 -1.36 15.93
N GLN A 276 -8.23 -1.57 17.24
CA GLN A 276 -8.97 -0.71 18.15
C GLN A 276 -8.52 0.75 18.06
N GLN A 277 -7.22 0.96 18.01
CA GLN A 277 -6.63 2.30 18.01
C GLN A 277 -6.71 2.99 16.64
N HIS A 278 -6.39 2.28 15.55
CA HIS A 278 -6.15 2.89 14.23
C HIS A 278 -7.28 2.70 13.23
N CYS A 279 -8.12 1.67 13.39
CA CYS A 279 -9.28 1.41 12.51
C CYS A 279 -10.53 0.95 13.29
N PRO A 280 -11.05 1.82 14.18
CA PRO A 280 -12.13 1.46 15.10
C PRO A 280 -13.47 1.09 14.43
N LEU A 281 -13.79 1.64 13.25
CA LEU A 281 -15.01 1.26 12.54
C LEU A 281 -14.90 -0.15 11.95
N THR A 282 -13.73 -0.50 11.38
CA THR A 282 -13.45 -1.86 10.94
C THR A 282 -13.51 -2.83 12.12
N TYR A 283 -12.85 -2.50 13.25
CA TYR A 283 -12.90 -3.30 14.46
C TYR A 283 -14.34 -3.52 14.96
N GLY A 284 -15.11 -2.46 15.11
CA GLY A 284 -16.52 -2.52 15.56
C GLY A 284 -17.43 -3.32 14.61
N SER A 285 -17.15 -3.29 13.30
CA SER A 285 -17.85 -4.12 12.32
C SER A 285 -17.59 -5.61 12.53
N ILE A 286 -16.34 -5.98 12.83
CA ILE A 286 -15.96 -7.39 13.09
C ILE A 286 -16.61 -7.88 14.38
N GLN A 287 -16.61 -7.05 15.45
CA GLN A 287 -17.26 -7.41 16.72
C GLN A 287 -18.75 -7.70 16.55
N LYS A 288 -19.48 -6.86 15.80
CA LYS A 288 -20.93 -7.02 15.56
C LYS A 288 -21.26 -8.30 14.78
N ASN A 289 -20.34 -8.75 13.93
CA ASN A 289 -20.51 -9.96 13.11
C ASN A 289 -20.00 -11.23 13.79
N LYS A 290 -19.52 -11.15 15.03
CA LYS A 290 -19.09 -12.32 15.81
C LYS A 290 -20.34 -13.17 16.15
N PRO A 291 -20.31 -14.48 15.89
CA PRO A 291 -21.42 -15.34 16.32
C PRO A 291 -21.55 -15.25 17.85
N PRO A 292 -22.79 -15.34 18.39
CA PRO A 292 -23.00 -15.35 19.84
C PRO A 292 -22.18 -16.47 20.48
N PRO A 293 -21.67 -16.28 21.71
CA PRO A 293 -20.97 -17.35 22.43
C PRO A 293 -21.89 -18.57 22.55
N GLN A 294 -21.34 -19.73 22.18
CA GLN A 294 -22.04 -21.02 22.30
C GLN A 294 -22.23 -21.41 23.76
#